data_e7b7d92d2a7b20bba23c5111362c2776
#
_entry.id   e7b7d92d2a7b20bba23c5111362c2776
#
_cell.length_a   1.000
_cell.length_b   1.000
_cell.length_c   1.000
_cell.angle_alpha   90.00
_cell.angle_beta   90.00
_cell.angle_gamma   90.00
#
_symmetry.space_group_name_H-M   'P 1'
#
loop_
_entity.id
_entity.type
_entity.pdbx_description
1 polymer ?
#
loop_
_entity_poly.entity_id
_entity_poly.type
_entity_poly.pdbx_seq_one_letter_code
_entity_poly.pdbx_strand_id
1 'polypeptide(L)'
;ALPVKPLFAQWNPVKEISTYLSTLFQAEENVGYVVHSWKNQDGKYLPDAGCCDRTAGKLLEDLTYCENDLGAVFGDYDTNIGAWIRFNPLDGKGGKNENVTDFRYALVESDGIPIEQQNGIMRDLQLPIACLVYSGGKSLHAIVRVEAGNAKEYRERVAFLYQICDKNGLQVDRACKNPSRLSRMPGVVRGEKKQYLVAVNIGMGSWDEWKDYIDSVTDDLPEFENMAEIWENMPELSPPLIENVLRQGHKMLLAGPSKAGKSFALIELCIAMAEGRKWMGWQCTKGKVLYVNLELDKASCDHRIHDVYTTLQIPPVNIRNIEVWHLRGVTEPMDKLAPKLIRRAKKQNFIAVIIDPIYKVITGDENSADQMAHFCNQFDKVCTQLGCAVIY
;
A
#
# COMPACT_ATOMS: atom_id res chain seq x y z
N ALA A 1 -22.32 -0.89 -16.17
CA ALA A 1 -22.84 -2.20 -15.77
C ALA A 1 -22.76 -3.18 -16.95
N LEU A 2 -22.20 -4.36 -16.72
CA LEU A 2 -22.05 -5.40 -17.75
C LEU A 2 -22.91 -6.61 -17.38
N PRO A 3 -23.70 -7.18 -18.33
CA PRO A 3 -24.56 -8.30 -18.03
C PRO A 3 -23.79 -9.53 -17.57
N VAL A 4 -24.31 -10.21 -16.55
CA VAL A 4 -23.74 -11.46 -16.02
C VAL A 4 -24.41 -12.65 -16.70
N LYS A 5 -23.64 -13.46 -17.39
CA LYS A 5 -24.11 -14.63 -18.11
C LYS A 5 -23.26 -15.85 -17.74
N PRO A 6 -23.85 -17.07 -17.77
CA PRO A 6 -23.06 -18.30 -17.63
C PRO A 6 -21.97 -18.41 -18.69
N LEU A 7 -20.79 -18.94 -18.30
CA LEU A 7 -19.68 -19.24 -19.19
C LEU A 7 -20.08 -20.28 -20.25
N PHE A 8 -20.89 -21.26 -19.86
CA PHE A 8 -21.38 -22.30 -20.75
C PHE A 8 -22.83 -22.06 -21.18
N ALA A 9 -23.10 -22.17 -22.47
CA ALA A 9 -24.44 -21.96 -23.03
C ALA A 9 -25.49 -22.93 -22.46
N GLN A 10 -25.07 -24.16 -22.15
CA GLN A 10 -25.92 -25.16 -21.50
C GLN A 10 -25.39 -25.49 -20.11
N TRP A 11 -26.32 -25.62 -19.17
CA TRP A 11 -25.98 -26.01 -17.80
C TRP A 11 -25.39 -27.43 -17.77
N ASN A 12 -24.18 -27.54 -17.25
CA ASN A 12 -23.52 -28.82 -17.03
C ASN A 12 -22.71 -28.75 -15.71
N PRO A 13 -23.23 -29.34 -14.63
CA PRO A 13 -22.61 -29.31 -13.32
C PRO A 13 -21.15 -29.77 -13.30
N VAL A 14 -20.87 -30.87 -13.95
CA VAL A 14 -19.52 -31.45 -14.02
C VAL A 14 -18.57 -30.50 -14.75
N LYS A 15 -18.99 -29.92 -15.87
CA LYS A 15 -18.17 -28.98 -16.62
C LYS A 15 -17.83 -27.72 -15.84
N GLU A 16 -18.81 -27.20 -15.08
CA GLU A 16 -18.63 -26.03 -14.22
C GLU A 16 -17.53 -26.26 -13.18
N ILE A 17 -17.66 -27.35 -12.38
CA ILE A 17 -16.71 -27.62 -11.30
C ILE A 17 -15.36 -28.16 -11.81
N SER A 18 -15.34 -28.95 -12.87
CA SER A 18 -14.08 -29.43 -13.46
C SER A 18 -13.25 -28.27 -14.01
N THR A 19 -13.89 -27.28 -14.65
CA THR A 19 -13.19 -26.07 -15.11
C THR A 19 -12.63 -25.26 -13.95
N TYR A 20 -13.38 -25.12 -12.85
CA TYR A 20 -12.91 -24.44 -11.63
C TYR A 20 -11.66 -25.14 -11.07
N LEU A 21 -11.74 -26.47 -10.86
CA LEU A 21 -10.65 -27.28 -10.32
C LEU A 21 -9.40 -27.21 -11.20
N SER A 22 -9.55 -27.42 -12.50
CA SER A 22 -8.43 -27.39 -13.45
C SER A 22 -7.79 -26.00 -13.61
N THR A 23 -8.54 -24.91 -13.32
CA THR A 23 -8.02 -23.54 -13.39
C THR A 23 -7.21 -23.19 -12.15
N LEU A 24 -7.62 -23.66 -10.96
CA LEU A 24 -7.05 -23.19 -9.68
C LEU A 24 -6.04 -24.16 -9.06
N PHE A 25 -6.08 -25.46 -9.38
CA PHE A 25 -5.31 -26.48 -8.66
C PHE A 25 -4.47 -27.35 -9.60
N GLN A 26 -3.33 -27.79 -9.08
CA GLN A 26 -2.56 -28.90 -9.66
C GLN A 26 -3.19 -30.23 -9.22
N ALA A 27 -2.91 -31.30 -9.95
CA ALA A 27 -3.56 -32.60 -9.74
C ALA A 27 -3.32 -33.21 -8.33
N GLU A 28 -2.14 -32.98 -7.77
CA GLU A 28 -1.70 -33.48 -6.47
C GLU A 28 -2.15 -32.64 -5.27
N GLU A 29 -2.70 -31.45 -5.50
CA GLU A 29 -3.10 -30.52 -4.44
C GLU A 29 -4.43 -30.87 -3.82
N ASN A 30 -4.51 -30.79 -2.49
CA ASN A 30 -5.76 -31.03 -1.77
C ASN A 30 -6.70 -29.84 -1.86
N VAL A 31 -7.97 -30.13 -2.08
CA VAL A 31 -9.06 -29.16 -2.25
C VAL A 31 -9.99 -29.22 -1.03
N GLY A 32 -10.22 -28.05 -0.43
CA GLY A 32 -11.21 -27.94 0.65
C GLY A 32 -12.61 -27.61 0.10
N TYR A 33 -13.63 -28.36 0.53
CA TYR A 33 -15.01 -28.08 0.15
C TYR A 33 -15.99 -28.42 1.31
N VAL A 34 -17.18 -27.81 1.27
CA VAL A 34 -18.20 -27.97 2.32
C VAL A 34 -19.57 -28.09 1.64
N VAL A 35 -20.27 -29.18 1.91
CA VAL A 35 -21.63 -29.44 1.39
C VAL A 35 -22.68 -29.35 2.47
N HIS A 36 -22.32 -29.46 3.75
CA HIS A 36 -23.22 -29.34 4.88
C HIS A 36 -23.19 -27.93 5.48
N SER A 37 -24.31 -27.54 6.10
CA SER A 37 -24.43 -26.24 6.74
C SER A 37 -25.28 -26.34 8.00
N TRP A 38 -25.09 -25.40 8.91
CA TRP A 38 -25.92 -25.25 10.10
C TRP A 38 -26.51 -23.82 10.16
N LYS A 39 -27.62 -23.67 10.84
CA LYS A 39 -28.31 -22.38 10.95
C LYS A 39 -27.91 -21.70 12.25
N ASN A 40 -27.38 -20.49 12.17
CA ASN A 40 -27.03 -19.69 13.34
C ASN A 40 -28.27 -19.07 14.02
N GLN A 41 -28.06 -18.37 15.15
CA GLN A 41 -29.14 -17.74 15.92
C GLN A 41 -29.89 -16.66 15.13
N ASP A 42 -29.24 -16.01 14.15
CA ASP A 42 -29.84 -14.99 13.27
C ASP A 42 -30.56 -15.60 12.08
N GLY A 43 -30.66 -16.92 12.02
CA GLY A 43 -31.30 -17.65 10.93
C GLY A 43 -30.48 -17.76 9.65
N LYS A 44 -29.19 -17.38 9.68
CA LYS A 44 -28.27 -17.47 8.54
C LYS A 44 -27.61 -18.84 8.50
N TYR A 45 -27.59 -19.46 7.30
CA TYR A 45 -26.89 -20.72 7.08
C TYR A 45 -25.38 -20.46 6.92
N LEU A 46 -24.59 -21.18 7.70
CA LEU A 46 -23.13 -21.15 7.69
C LEU A 46 -22.58 -22.51 7.30
N PRO A 47 -21.46 -22.57 6.56
CA PRO A 47 -20.81 -23.84 6.24
C PRO A 47 -20.32 -24.54 7.52
N ASP A 48 -20.50 -25.84 7.56
CA ASP A 48 -20.04 -26.73 8.64
C ASP A 48 -18.63 -27.27 8.36
N ALA A 49 -18.21 -28.27 9.08
CA ALA A 49 -16.97 -28.99 8.80
C ALA A 49 -17.00 -29.58 7.38
N GLY A 50 -15.91 -29.40 6.63
CA GLY A 50 -15.80 -29.85 5.26
C GLY A 50 -14.72 -30.91 5.07
N CYS A 51 -14.63 -31.43 3.84
CA CYS A 51 -13.55 -32.27 3.38
C CYS A 51 -12.33 -31.42 2.98
N CYS A 52 -11.12 -31.90 3.24
CA CYS A 52 -9.87 -31.17 2.89
C CYS A 52 -8.71 -32.10 2.49
N ASP A 53 -8.95 -33.41 2.35
CA ASP A 53 -7.96 -34.46 2.16
C ASP A 53 -8.05 -35.16 0.79
N ARG A 54 -8.86 -34.63 -0.15
CA ARG A 54 -8.97 -35.13 -1.51
C ARG A 54 -8.24 -34.25 -2.50
N THR A 55 -7.44 -34.85 -3.35
CA THR A 55 -6.70 -34.12 -4.38
C THR A 55 -7.59 -33.68 -5.55
N ALA A 56 -7.20 -32.58 -6.22
CA ALA A 56 -7.91 -32.11 -7.41
C ALA A 56 -7.94 -33.16 -8.52
N GLY A 57 -6.84 -33.89 -8.72
CA GLY A 57 -6.77 -34.99 -9.71
C GLY A 57 -7.77 -36.10 -9.40
N LYS A 58 -7.91 -36.50 -8.12
CA LYS A 58 -8.89 -37.52 -7.73
C LYS A 58 -10.32 -37.02 -7.89
N LEU A 59 -10.60 -35.78 -7.54
CA LEU A 59 -11.92 -35.17 -7.75
C LEU A 59 -12.27 -35.11 -9.25
N LEU A 60 -11.32 -34.70 -10.09
CA LEU A 60 -11.52 -34.66 -11.55
C LEU A 60 -11.76 -36.05 -12.13
N GLU A 61 -11.03 -37.06 -11.66
CA GLU A 61 -11.26 -38.46 -12.06
C GLU A 61 -12.69 -38.91 -11.71
N ASP A 62 -13.11 -38.72 -10.45
CA ASP A 62 -14.43 -39.12 -9.96
C ASP A 62 -15.57 -38.40 -10.72
N LEU A 63 -15.35 -37.14 -11.09
CA LEU A 63 -16.29 -36.33 -11.87
C LEU A 63 -16.53 -36.89 -13.28
N THR A 64 -15.60 -37.66 -13.84
CA THR A 64 -15.80 -38.31 -15.18
C THR A 64 -16.84 -39.44 -15.16
N TYR A 65 -17.12 -39.97 -13.97
CA TYR A 65 -18.00 -41.13 -13.81
C TYR A 65 -19.32 -40.84 -13.08
N CYS A 66 -19.54 -39.59 -12.64
CA CYS A 66 -20.69 -39.25 -11.78
C CYS A 66 -22.00 -38.93 -12.52
N GLU A 67 -22.05 -39.03 -13.85
CA GLU A 67 -23.26 -38.77 -14.69
C GLU A 67 -23.98 -37.43 -14.36
N ASN A 68 -23.23 -36.38 -14.06
CA ASN A 68 -23.69 -35.06 -13.58
C ASN A 68 -24.28 -35.03 -12.17
N ASP A 69 -24.16 -36.11 -11.38
CA ASP A 69 -24.50 -36.12 -9.97
C ASP A 69 -23.31 -35.70 -9.11
N LEU A 70 -23.22 -34.41 -8.79
CA LEU A 70 -22.13 -33.90 -7.94
C LEU A 70 -22.21 -34.46 -6.50
N GLY A 71 -23.39 -34.88 -6.01
CA GLY A 71 -23.54 -35.52 -4.70
C GLY A 71 -22.73 -36.80 -4.60
N ALA A 72 -22.66 -37.59 -5.70
CA ALA A 72 -21.84 -38.81 -5.75
C ALA A 72 -20.32 -38.53 -5.55
N VAL A 73 -19.85 -37.32 -5.84
CA VAL A 73 -18.42 -36.94 -5.73
C VAL A 73 -18.13 -36.17 -4.45
N PHE A 74 -18.93 -35.16 -4.14
CA PHE A 74 -18.68 -34.23 -3.03
C PHE A 74 -19.51 -34.55 -1.76
N GLY A 75 -20.50 -35.42 -1.88
CA GLY A 75 -21.54 -35.68 -0.89
C GLY A 75 -22.80 -34.87 -1.14
N ASP A 76 -23.93 -35.37 -0.62
CA ASP A 76 -25.23 -34.72 -0.77
C ASP A 76 -25.24 -33.34 -0.13
N TYR A 77 -25.83 -32.35 -0.80
CA TYR A 77 -25.97 -30.99 -0.32
C TYR A 77 -27.43 -30.54 -0.34
N ASP A 78 -27.78 -29.62 0.54
CA ASP A 78 -29.13 -28.99 0.51
C ASP A 78 -29.23 -28.04 -0.69
N THR A 79 -30.07 -28.39 -1.66
CA THR A 79 -30.29 -27.63 -2.88
C THR A 79 -30.90 -26.24 -2.64
N ASN A 80 -31.45 -25.95 -1.45
CA ASN A 80 -31.89 -24.61 -1.09
C ASN A 80 -30.74 -23.70 -0.66
N ILE A 81 -29.62 -24.29 -0.21
CA ILE A 81 -28.50 -23.57 0.40
C ILE A 81 -27.31 -23.54 -0.54
N GLY A 82 -27.08 -24.61 -1.33
CA GLY A 82 -25.91 -24.78 -2.17
C GLY A 82 -24.70 -25.29 -1.40
N ALA A 83 -23.53 -25.24 -2.04
CA ALA A 83 -22.26 -25.72 -1.47
C ALA A 83 -21.13 -24.68 -1.62
N TRP A 84 -20.02 -24.94 -0.93
CA TRP A 84 -18.86 -24.06 -0.91
C TRP A 84 -17.58 -24.83 -1.25
N ILE A 85 -16.61 -24.11 -1.77
CA ILE A 85 -15.30 -24.64 -2.15
C ILE A 85 -14.21 -23.60 -1.85
N ARG A 86 -13.03 -24.04 -1.47
CA ARG A 86 -11.87 -23.18 -1.30
C ARG A 86 -11.16 -22.99 -2.63
N PHE A 87 -10.32 -21.98 -2.71
CA PHE A 87 -9.61 -21.61 -3.92
C PHE A 87 -8.07 -21.71 -3.77
N ASN A 88 -7.55 -21.87 -2.55
CA ASN A 88 -6.14 -22.17 -2.30
C ASN A 88 -5.97 -23.61 -1.80
N PRO A 89 -4.85 -24.28 -2.15
CA PRO A 89 -4.59 -25.66 -1.77
C PRO A 89 -4.33 -25.81 -0.28
N LEU A 90 -4.63 -26.97 0.25
CA LEU A 90 -4.51 -27.33 1.67
C LEU A 90 -3.52 -28.49 1.88
N ASP A 91 -3.05 -28.64 3.12
CA ASP A 91 -2.15 -29.73 3.55
C ASP A 91 -2.85 -31.08 3.80
N GLY A 92 -4.18 -31.14 3.61
CA GLY A 92 -5.01 -32.32 3.87
C GLY A 92 -5.36 -32.57 5.35
N LYS A 93 -4.88 -31.75 6.29
CA LYS A 93 -5.08 -31.94 7.73
C LYS A 93 -6.21 -31.09 8.30
N GLY A 94 -6.64 -30.07 7.57
CA GLY A 94 -7.69 -29.17 8.01
C GLY A 94 -8.00 -28.08 7.00
N GLY A 95 -8.98 -27.22 7.35
CA GLY A 95 -9.46 -26.14 6.49
C GLY A 95 -9.19 -24.74 7.05
N LYS A 96 -8.25 -24.57 7.98
CA LYS A 96 -7.89 -23.27 8.59
C LYS A 96 -6.79 -22.58 7.80
N ASN A 97 -6.48 -21.31 8.13
CA ASN A 97 -5.42 -20.54 7.48
C ASN A 97 -4.04 -21.22 7.57
N GLU A 98 -3.76 -21.90 8.67
CA GLU A 98 -2.51 -22.64 8.92
C GLU A 98 -2.35 -23.87 8.02
N ASN A 99 -3.44 -24.37 7.45
CA ASN A 99 -3.44 -25.53 6.54
C ASN A 99 -3.27 -25.12 5.05
N VAL A 100 -3.27 -23.82 4.74
CA VAL A 100 -3.05 -23.35 3.37
C VAL A 100 -1.57 -23.51 3.01
N THR A 101 -1.29 -24.21 1.91
CA THR A 101 0.07 -24.53 1.48
C THR A 101 0.61 -23.56 0.44
N ASP A 102 -0.27 -22.86 -0.28
CA ASP A 102 0.11 -21.87 -1.28
C ASP A 102 -0.88 -20.69 -1.29
N PHE A 103 -0.38 -19.46 -1.37
CA PHE A 103 -1.14 -18.23 -1.22
C PHE A 103 -1.40 -17.57 -2.58
N ARG A 104 -1.97 -18.31 -3.53
CA ARG A 104 -2.14 -17.87 -4.92
C ARG A 104 -3.30 -16.92 -5.14
N TYR A 105 -4.40 -17.08 -4.41
CA TYR A 105 -5.67 -16.42 -4.71
C TYR A 105 -6.29 -15.76 -3.48
N ALA A 106 -7.05 -14.68 -3.73
CA ALA A 106 -7.93 -14.03 -2.75
C ALA A 106 -9.35 -13.93 -3.30
N LEU A 107 -10.33 -13.87 -2.40
CA LEU A 107 -11.73 -13.67 -2.76
C LEU A 107 -12.09 -12.18 -2.73
N VAL A 108 -12.62 -11.67 -3.84
CA VAL A 108 -13.30 -10.37 -3.91
C VAL A 108 -14.79 -10.62 -4.06
N GLU A 109 -15.57 -10.21 -3.09
CA GLU A 109 -17.02 -10.35 -3.00
C GLU A 109 -17.63 -9.06 -2.49
N SER A 110 -18.78 -8.66 -3.04
CA SER A 110 -19.54 -7.49 -2.59
C SER A 110 -21.04 -7.80 -2.66
N ASP A 111 -21.77 -7.50 -1.58
CA ASP A 111 -23.22 -7.62 -1.51
C ASP A 111 -23.93 -6.26 -1.62
N GLY A 112 -23.17 -5.16 -1.69
CA GLY A 112 -23.67 -3.79 -1.56
C GLY A 112 -24.20 -3.15 -2.83
N ILE A 113 -23.88 -3.70 -4.02
CA ILE A 113 -24.24 -3.15 -5.32
C ILE A 113 -24.74 -4.24 -6.27
N PRO A 114 -25.53 -3.90 -7.32
CA PRO A 114 -26.03 -4.87 -8.30
C PRO A 114 -24.90 -5.68 -8.97
N ILE A 115 -25.18 -6.95 -9.30
CA ILE A 115 -24.18 -7.88 -9.86
C ILE A 115 -23.60 -7.41 -11.20
N GLU A 116 -24.40 -6.73 -12.02
CA GLU A 116 -23.94 -6.16 -13.29
C GLU A 116 -22.96 -5.00 -13.09
N GLN A 117 -23.14 -4.24 -11.99
CA GLN A 117 -22.20 -3.20 -11.60
C GLN A 117 -20.93 -3.81 -11.01
N GLN A 118 -21.06 -4.85 -10.17
CA GLN A 118 -19.90 -5.61 -9.69
C GLN A 118 -19.05 -6.12 -10.86
N ASN A 119 -19.68 -6.76 -11.84
CA ASN A 119 -19.02 -7.27 -13.04
C ASN A 119 -18.33 -6.17 -13.85
N GLY A 120 -19.01 -5.00 -14.01
CA GLY A 120 -18.44 -3.84 -14.69
C GLY A 120 -17.18 -3.34 -14.02
N ILE A 121 -17.23 -3.05 -12.72
CA ILE A 121 -16.07 -2.54 -11.96
C ILE A 121 -14.90 -3.54 -11.98
N MET A 122 -15.17 -4.82 -11.76
CA MET A 122 -14.12 -5.85 -11.78
C MET A 122 -13.37 -5.90 -13.12
N ARG A 123 -14.09 -5.72 -14.23
CA ARG A 123 -13.50 -5.70 -15.57
C ARG A 123 -12.81 -4.39 -15.89
N ASP A 124 -13.39 -3.25 -15.50
CA ASP A 124 -12.78 -1.93 -15.68
C ASP A 124 -11.44 -1.82 -14.93
N LEU A 125 -11.37 -2.40 -13.72
CA LEU A 125 -10.14 -2.52 -12.94
C LEU A 125 -9.16 -3.57 -13.49
N GLN A 126 -9.52 -4.32 -14.53
CA GLN A 126 -8.68 -5.39 -15.09
C GLN A 126 -8.19 -6.38 -14.02
N LEU A 127 -9.01 -6.65 -12.99
CA LEU A 127 -8.62 -7.58 -11.92
C LEU A 127 -8.12 -8.89 -12.51
N PRO A 128 -6.99 -9.46 -12.02
CA PRO A 128 -6.42 -10.70 -12.52
C PRO A 128 -7.23 -11.90 -12.02
N ILE A 129 -8.44 -12.06 -12.57
CA ILE A 129 -9.43 -13.05 -12.12
C ILE A 129 -9.14 -14.41 -12.76
N ALA A 130 -8.84 -15.40 -11.93
CA ALA A 130 -8.71 -16.79 -12.36
C ALA A 130 -10.09 -17.43 -12.61
N CYS A 131 -11.02 -17.28 -11.66
CA CYS A 131 -12.40 -17.74 -11.80
C CYS A 131 -13.36 -16.66 -11.28
N LEU A 132 -14.42 -16.38 -12.04
CA LEU A 132 -15.53 -15.52 -11.63
C LEU A 132 -16.79 -16.38 -11.50
N VAL A 133 -17.33 -16.49 -10.28
CA VAL A 133 -18.46 -17.36 -9.95
C VAL A 133 -19.66 -16.52 -9.57
N TYR A 134 -20.84 -16.80 -10.16
CA TYR A 134 -22.11 -16.28 -9.66
C TYR A 134 -22.55 -17.12 -8.46
N SER A 135 -22.80 -16.47 -7.34
CA SER A 135 -23.08 -17.13 -6.05
C SER A 135 -24.49 -17.75 -5.93
N GLY A 136 -25.33 -17.58 -6.95
CA GLY A 136 -26.76 -17.93 -6.85
C GLY A 136 -27.55 -16.98 -5.96
N GLY A 137 -27.02 -15.80 -5.64
CA GLY A 137 -27.60 -14.82 -4.74
C GLY A 137 -27.45 -13.38 -5.25
N LYS A 138 -26.76 -12.57 -4.47
CA LYS A 138 -26.58 -11.12 -4.70
C LYS A 138 -25.17 -10.75 -5.15
N SER A 139 -24.21 -11.68 -5.11
CA SER A 139 -22.81 -11.38 -5.34
C SER A 139 -22.16 -12.23 -6.42
N LEU A 140 -21.12 -11.66 -7.01
CA LEU A 140 -20.09 -12.35 -7.75
C LEU A 140 -18.92 -12.66 -6.83
N HIS A 141 -18.39 -13.87 -6.91
CA HIS A 141 -17.18 -14.30 -6.23
C HIS A 141 -16.03 -14.30 -7.23
N ALA A 142 -15.20 -13.28 -7.19
CA ALA A 142 -14.00 -13.22 -8.01
C ALA A 142 -12.82 -13.83 -7.26
N ILE A 143 -12.29 -14.92 -7.82
CA ILE A 143 -11.05 -15.56 -7.34
C ILE A 143 -9.89 -14.88 -8.06
N VAL A 144 -9.23 -13.95 -7.35
CA VAL A 144 -8.24 -13.02 -7.89
C VAL A 144 -6.83 -13.52 -7.58
N ARG A 145 -5.95 -13.51 -8.57
CA ARG A 145 -4.53 -13.85 -8.39
C ARG A 145 -3.86 -12.81 -7.51
N VAL A 146 -3.25 -13.26 -6.42
CA VAL A 146 -2.40 -12.44 -5.55
C VAL A 146 -0.98 -12.98 -5.45
N GLU A 147 -0.77 -14.26 -5.77
CA GLU A 147 0.53 -14.90 -6.00
C GLU A 147 1.57 -14.57 -4.93
N ALA A 148 1.18 -14.61 -3.67
CA ALA A 148 2.03 -14.23 -2.56
C ALA A 148 2.93 -15.41 -2.13
N GLY A 149 4.20 -15.14 -1.84
CA GLY A 149 5.16 -16.17 -1.42
C GLY A 149 5.01 -16.62 0.03
N ASN A 150 4.23 -15.89 0.85
CA ASN A 150 3.99 -16.21 2.26
C ASN A 150 2.75 -15.49 2.82
N ALA A 151 2.34 -15.88 4.04
CA ALA A 151 1.15 -15.33 4.68
C ALA A 151 1.23 -13.81 5.00
N LYS A 152 2.42 -13.24 5.18
CA LYS A 152 2.59 -11.81 5.42
C LYS A 152 2.34 -11.03 4.13
N GLU A 153 3.00 -11.42 3.07
CA GLU A 153 2.83 -10.83 1.75
C GLU A 153 1.39 -10.98 1.25
N TYR A 154 0.75 -12.12 1.50
CA TYR A 154 -0.67 -12.33 1.20
C TYR A 154 -1.55 -11.25 1.84
N ARG A 155 -1.36 -10.97 3.13
CA ARG A 155 -2.14 -9.92 3.82
C ARG A 155 -1.90 -8.54 3.25
N GLU A 156 -0.66 -8.22 2.86
CA GLU A 156 -0.30 -6.93 2.26
C GLU A 156 -0.93 -6.78 0.88
N ARG A 157 -0.84 -7.80 0.03
CA ARG A 157 -1.43 -7.80 -1.32
C ARG A 157 -2.97 -7.75 -1.27
N VAL A 158 -3.60 -8.51 -0.39
CA VAL A 158 -5.07 -8.47 -0.21
C VAL A 158 -5.54 -7.11 0.31
N ALA A 159 -4.81 -6.50 1.25
CA ALA A 159 -5.15 -5.16 1.74
C ALA A 159 -5.08 -4.11 0.63
N PHE A 160 -4.06 -4.16 -0.22
CA PHE A 160 -3.93 -3.30 -1.39
C PHE A 160 -5.06 -3.54 -2.41
N LEU A 161 -5.32 -4.80 -2.77
CA LEU A 161 -6.42 -5.17 -3.68
C LEU A 161 -7.76 -4.60 -3.22
N TYR A 162 -8.09 -4.77 -1.94
CA TYR A 162 -9.35 -4.29 -1.37
C TYR A 162 -9.42 -2.77 -1.34
N GLN A 163 -8.30 -2.09 -1.08
CA GLN A 163 -8.24 -0.63 -1.12
C GLN A 163 -8.55 -0.10 -2.54
N ILE A 164 -8.01 -0.72 -3.58
CA ILE A 164 -8.28 -0.33 -4.97
C ILE A 164 -9.74 -0.60 -5.32
N CYS A 165 -10.29 -1.77 -4.95
CA CYS A 165 -11.70 -2.08 -5.17
C CYS A 165 -12.63 -1.06 -4.51
N ASP A 166 -12.41 -0.74 -3.22
CA ASP A 166 -13.23 0.21 -2.47
C ASP A 166 -13.17 1.63 -3.04
N LYS A 167 -11.99 2.11 -3.44
CA LYS A 167 -11.81 3.41 -4.09
C LYS A 167 -12.61 3.54 -5.39
N ASN A 168 -12.84 2.42 -6.08
CA ASN A 168 -13.58 2.37 -7.33
C ASN A 168 -15.06 1.94 -7.14
N GLY A 169 -15.57 1.98 -5.92
CA GLY A 169 -16.99 1.74 -5.62
C GLY A 169 -17.39 0.29 -5.46
N LEU A 170 -16.44 -0.65 -5.47
CA LEU A 170 -16.67 -2.06 -5.17
C LEU A 170 -16.33 -2.30 -3.69
N GLN A 171 -17.32 -2.10 -2.80
CA GLN A 171 -17.15 -2.35 -1.36
C GLN A 171 -16.99 -3.85 -1.10
N VAL A 172 -15.78 -4.26 -0.73
CA VAL A 172 -15.44 -5.68 -0.52
C VAL A 172 -15.80 -6.13 0.89
N ASP A 173 -16.40 -7.33 1.02
CA ASP A 173 -16.61 -7.94 2.32
C ASP A 173 -15.28 -8.28 3.00
N ARG A 174 -14.97 -7.56 4.09
CA ARG A 174 -13.72 -7.71 4.86
C ARG A 174 -13.57 -9.08 5.51
N ALA A 175 -14.63 -9.85 5.66
CA ALA A 175 -14.57 -11.23 6.14
C ALA A 175 -13.87 -12.17 5.12
N CYS A 176 -13.75 -11.74 3.86
CA CYS A 176 -13.15 -12.55 2.78
C CYS A 176 -11.60 -12.52 2.73
N LYS A 177 -10.91 -11.78 3.61
CA LYS A 177 -9.45 -11.57 3.61
C LYS A 177 -8.60 -12.81 3.96
N ASN A 178 -9.20 -13.90 4.40
CA ASN A 178 -8.49 -15.09 4.83
C ASN A 178 -8.11 -15.98 3.64
N PRO A 179 -6.90 -16.57 3.58
CA PRO A 179 -6.48 -17.43 2.48
C PRO A 179 -7.22 -18.76 2.44
N SER A 180 -7.79 -19.22 3.56
CA SER A 180 -8.63 -20.42 3.64
C SER A 180 -10.13 -20.14 3.44
N ARG A 181 -10.48 -18.96 2.92
CA ARG A 181 -11.89 -18.57 2.73
C ARG A 181 -12.61 -19.51 1.78
N LEU A 182 -13.88 -19.75 2.08
CA LEU A 182 -14.80 -20.49 1.22
C LEU A 182 -15.48 -19.54 0.22
N SER A 183 -15.47 -19.92 -1.05
CA SER A 183 -16.27 -19.35 -2.12
C SER A 183 -17.47 -20.25 -2.43
N ARG A 184 -18.39 -19.79 -3.23
CA ARG A 184 -19.50 -20.65 -3.71
C ARG A 184 -18.99 -21.64 -4.75
N MET A 185 -19.41 -22.90 -4.62
CA MET A 185 -19.02 -23.98 -5.51
C MET A 185 -19.81 -23.86 -6.84
N PRO A 186 -19.16 -23.70 -7.99
CA PRO A 186 -19.89 -23.74 -9.27
C PRO A 186 -20.39 -25.15 -9.58
N GLY A 187 -21.48 -25.26 -10.31
CA GLY A 187 -22.10 -26.54 -10.68
C GLY A 187 -23.22 -27.00 -9.76
N VAL A 188 -23.47 -26.31 -8.61
CA VAL A 188 -24.54 -26.69 -7.69
C VAL A 188 -25.77 -25.76 -7.80
N VAL A 189 -26.92 -26.29 -7.38
CA VAL A 189 -28.18 -25.54 -7.32
C VAL A 189 -28.29 -24.84 -5.97
N ARG A 190 -28.89 -23.63 -5.94
CA ARG A 190 -29.19 -22.87 -4.74
C ARG A 190 -30.59 -22.24 -4.83
N GLY A 191 -31.57 -22.93 -4.25
CA GLY A 191 -32.97 -22.60 -4.43
C GLY A 191 -33.39 -22.77 -5.89
N GLU A 192 -34.03 -21.74 -6.45
CA GLU A 192 -34.37 -21.71 -7.89
C GLU A 192 -33.22 -21.32 -8.81
N LYS A 193 -32.07 -20.96 -8.24
CA LYS A 193 -30.90 -20.45 -8.97
C LYS A 193 -29.75 -21.46 -8.99
N LYS A 194 -28.78 -21.20 -9.82
CA LYS A 194 -27.59 -22.02 -10.01
C LYS A 194 -26.33 -21.23 -9.63
N GLN A 195 -25.36 -21.88 -9.02
CA GLN A 195 -24.01 -21.35 -8.85
C GLN A 195 -23.20 -21.76 -10.07
N TYR A 196 -22.73 -20.79 -10.86
CA TYR A 196 -22.05 -21.07 -12.15
C TYR A 196 -20.87 -20.14 -12.40
N LEU A 197 -19.97 -20.60 -13.25
CA LEU A 197 -18.88 -19.79 -13.77
C LEU A 197 -19.41 -18.72 -14.73
N VAL A 198 -19.00 -17.48 -14.50
CA VAL A 198 -19.25 -16.35 -15.40
C VAL A 198 -18.09 -16.19 -16.37
N ALA A 199 -16.86 -16.36 -15.90
CA ALA A 199 -15.65 -16.24 -16.67
C ALA A 199 -14.49 -16.97 -16.00
N VAL A 200 -13.46 -17.31 -16.78
CA VAL A 200 -12.17 -17.79 -16.31
C VAL A 200 -11.05 -17.05 -17.03
N ASN A 201 -9.94 -16.81 -16.31
CA ASN A 201 -8.73 -16.16 -16.84
C ASN A 201 -9.01 -14.84 -17.57
N ILE A 202 -9.65 -13.89 -16.87
CA ILE A 202 -9.96 -12.55 -17.39
C ILE A 202 -9.20 -11.47 -16.65
N GLY A 203 -9.07 -10.30 -17.29
CA GLY A 203 -8.26 -9.20 -16.80
C GLY A 203 -6.76 -9.44 -17.02
N MET A 204 -5.90 -8.91 -16.17
CA MET A 204 -4.46 -9.13 -16.24
C MET A 204 -4.09 -10.58 -15.92
N GLY A 205 -2.96 -11.07 -16.47
CA GLY A 205 -2.57 -12.47 -16.35
C GLY A 205 -2.00 -12.84 -14.97
N SER A 206 -1.39 -11.88 -14.28
CA SER A 206 -0.72 -12.06 -13.00
C SER A 206 -0.94 -10.87 -12.04
N TRP A 207 -0.55 -11.06 -10.78
CA TRP A 207 -0.53 -9.97 -9.81
C TRP A 207 0.40 -8.84 -10.22
N ASP A 208 1.61 -9.15 -10.68
CA ASP A 208 2.61 -8.14 -11.02
C ASP A 208 2.17 -7.30 -12.22
N GLU A 209 1.64 -7.92 -13.29
CA GLU A 209 1.05 -7.20 -14.42
C GLU A 209 -0.10 -6.29 -13.99
N TRP A 210 -0.96 -6.77 -13.08
CA TRP A 210 -2.06 -5.97 -12.57
C TRP A 210 -1.57 -4.80 -11.70
N LYS A 211 -0.56 -5.03 -10.88
CA LYS A 211 0.04 -3.99 -10.04
C LYS A 211 0.66 -2.88 -10.90
N ASP A 212 1.41 -3.24 -11.94
CA ASP A 212 1.98 -2.30 -12.90
C ASP A 212 0.89 -1.51 -13.64
N TYR A 213 -0.19 -2.19 -14.05
CA TYR A 213 -1.35 -1.54 -14.65
C TYR A 213 -1.98 -0.51 -13.70
N ILE A 214 -2.29 -0.89 -12.47
CA ILE A 214 -2.88 0.01 -11.47
C ILE A 214 -1.97 1.20 -11.20
N ASP A 215 -0.67 0.99 -11.05
CA ASP A 215 0.30 2.07 -10.85
C ASP A 215 0.34 3.02 -12.07
N SER A 216 0.13 2.51 -13.28
CA SER A 216 0.12 3.31 -14.51
C SER A 216 -1.17 4.14 -14.71
N VAL A 217 -2.31 3.67 -14.17
CA VAL A 217 -3.61 4.36 -14.32
C VAL A 217 -4.02 5.17 -13.10
N THR A 218 -3.32 4.98 -11.96
CA THR A 218 -3.52 5.80 -10.76
C THR A 218 -2.69 7.06 -10.90
N ASP A 219 -3.32 8.14 -11.37
CA ASP A 219 -2.67 9.43 -11.52
C ASP A 219 -2.94 10.29 -10.29
N ASP A 220 -1.96 10.33 -9.38
CA ASP A 220 -1.95 11.20 -8.20
C ASP A 220 -1.19 12.52 -8.45
N LEU A 221 -0.83 12.79 -9.72
CA LEU A 221 -0.11 14.01 -10.08
C LEU A 221 -1.05 15.22 -10.06
N PRO A 222 -0.53 16.42 -9.76
CA PRO A 222 -1.29 17.65 -9.84
C PRO A 222 -1.81 17.91 -11.27
N GLU A 223 -2.99 18.49 -11.35
CA GLU A 223 -3.55 18.95 -12.63
C GLU A 223 -2.63 19.95 -13.34
N PHE A 224 -2.70 19.99 -14.67
CA PHE A 224 -2.00 21.02 -15.44
C PHE A 224 -2.63 22.39 -15.20
N GLU A 225 -1.80 23.39 -14.93
CA GLU A 225 -2.23 24.77 -14.79
C GLU A 225 -1.97 25.54 -16.09
N ASN A 226 -2.97 26.30 -16.53
CA ASN A 226 -2.82 27.18 -17.70
C ASN A 226 -2.26 28.54 -17.26
N MET A 227 -1.10 28.91 -17.76
CA MET A 227 -0.46 30.19 -17.43
C MET A 227 -1.34 31.41 -17.71
N ALA A 228 -2.24 31.36 -18.72
CA ALA A 228 -3.18 32.45 -18.98
C ALA A 228 -4.17 32.68 -17.83
N GLU A 229 -4.53 31.63 -17.10
CA GLU A 229 -5.49 31.70 -15.96
C GLU A 229 -4.85 32.33 -14.72
N ILE A 230 -3.56 32.11 -14.52
CA ILE A 230 -2.82 32.64 -13.36
C ILE A 230 -2.10 33.97 -13.65
N TRP A 231 -2.00 34.37 -14.93
CA TRP A 231 -1.23 35.56 -15.37
C TRP A 231 -1.69 36.84 -14.68
N GLU A 232 -2.99 37.05 -14.56
CA GLU A 232 -3.58 38.20 -13.92
C GLU A 232 -3.54 38.16 -12.39
N ASN A 233 -3.34 36.96 -11.81
CA ASN A 233 -3.34 36.72 -10.37
C ASN A 233 -2.14 35.83 -9.98
N MET A 234 -0.93 36.31 -10.30
CA MET A 234 0.30 35.58 -9.97
C MET A 234 0.41 35.33 -8.44
N PRO A 235 0.68 34.06 -8.02
CA PRO A 235 0.87 33.77 -6.62
C PRO A 235 2.07 34.49 -6.04
N GLU A 236 1.96 34.91 -4.79
CA GLU A 236 3.07 35.53 -4.09
C GLU A 236 4.22 34.54 -3.90
N LEU A 237 5.45 35.02 -4.05
CA LEU A 237 6.63 34.22 -3.76
C LEU A 237 6.74 33.96 -2.25
N SER A 238 7.20 32.78 -1.87
CA SER A 238 7.49 32.47 -0.47
C SER A 238 8.40 33.52 0.16
N PRO A 239 8.22 33.89 1.44
CA PRO A 239 9.02 34.89 2.11
C PRO A 239 10.53 34.57 2.07
N PRO A 240 11.41 35.57 1.96
CA PRO A 240 12.86 35.33 2.05
C PRO A 240 13.23 34.90 3.48
N LEU A 241 14.04 33.86 3.60
CA LEU A 241 14.69 33.48 4.87
C LEU A 241 16.10 34.04 4.97
N ILE A 242 16.83 34.00 3.89
CA ILE A 242 18.09 34.72 3.70
C ILE A 242 17.88 35.60 2.49
N GLU A 243 17.94 36.89 2.70
CA GLU A 243 17.65 37.89 1.65
C GLU A 243 18.48 37.64 0.39
N ASN A 244 17.80 37.55 -0.76
CA ASN A 244 18.39 37.25 -2.09
C ASN A 244 19.11 35.88 -2.20
N VAL A 245 19.03 35.00 -1.22
CA VAL A 245 19.71 33.69 -1.21
C VAL A 245 18.75 32.53 -1.09
N LEU A 246 17.87 32.55 -0.07
CA LEU A 246 17.00 31.41 0.26
C LEU A 246 15.62 31.87 0.67
N ARG A 247 14.57 31.25 0.09
CA ARG A 247 13.18 31.47 0.49
C ARG A 247 12.67 30.34 1.36
N GLN A 248 11.63 30.61 2.12
CA GLN A 248 10.90 29.61 2.91
C GLN A 248 10.35 28.49 1.98
N GLY A 249 10.42 27.24 2.41
CA GLY A 249 9.99 26.10 1.63
C GLY A 249 11.01 25.62 0.56
N HIS A 250 12.17 26.26 0.48
CA HIS A 250 13.23 25.88 -0.44
C HIS A 250 14.37 25.13 0.26
N LYS A 251 15.29 24.57 -0.49
CA LYS A 251 16.48 23.88 0.03
C LYS A 251 17.77 24.57 -0.38
N MET A 252 18.80 24.46 0.45
CA MET A 252 20.12 25.03 0.21
C MET A 252 21.21 24.03 0.60
N LEU A 253 22.16 23.78 -0.29
CA LEU A 253 23.36 23.01 -0.04
C LEU A 253 24.55 23.95 0.27
N LEU A 254 25.19 23.73 1.44
CA LEU A 254 26.46 24.38 1.77
C LEU A 254 27.61 23.39 1.48
N ALA A 255 28.25 23.51 0.33
CA ALA A 255 29.33 22.62 -0.10
C ALA A 255 30.71 23.24 0.18
N GLY A 256 31.71 22.39 0.40
CA GLY A 256 33.08 22.79 0.58
C GLY A 256 33.98 21.61 1.00
N PRO A 257 35.31 21.73 0.89
CA PRO A 257 36.23 20.67 1.27
C PRO A 257 36.15 20.33 2.77
N SER A 258 36.68 19.15 3.13
CA SER A 258 36.79 18.76 4.54
C SER A 258 37.60 19.83 5.32
N LYS A 259 37.17 20.11 6.56
CA LYS A 259 37.78 21.10 7.46
C LYS A 259 37.68 22.56 7.01
N ALA A 260 36.87 22.88 6.01
CA ALA A 260 36.64 24.26 5.57
C ALA A 260 35.76 25.11 6.51
N GLY A 261 35.34 24.57 7.66
CA GLY A 261 34.52 25.33 8.63
C GLY A 261 33.01 25.28 8.37
N LYS A 262 32.52 24.35 7.52
CA LYS A 262 31.08 24.25 7.18
C LYS A 262 30.16 24.21 8.40
N SER A 263 30.45 23.36 9.39
CA SER A 263 29.64 23.24 10.61
C SER A 263 29.60 24.56 11.41
N PHE A 264 30.70 25.29 11.47
CA PHE A 264 30.71 26.62 12.09
C PHE A 264 29.85 27.62 11.31
N ALA A 265 29.94 27.61 9.98
CA ALA A 265 29.12 28.47 9.13
C ALA A 265 27.60 28.12 9.25
N LEU A 266 27.25 26.85 9.39
CA LEU A 266 25.87 26.39 9.62
C LEU A 266 25.36 26.78 11.02
N ILE A 267 26.19 26.70 12.04
CA ILE A 267 25.86 27.18 13.39
C ILE A 267 25.67 28.70 13.40
N GLU A 268 26.57 29.45 12.75
CA GLU A 268 26.43 30.89 12.61
C GLU A 268 25.14 31.27 11.88
N LEU A 269 24.77 30.53 10.82
CA LEU A 269 23.49 30.69 10.11
C LEU A 269 22.31 30.39 11.03
N CYS A 270 22.35 29.30 11.79
CA CYS A 270 21.33 28.95 12.79
C CYS A 270 21.10 30.09 13.78
N ILE A 271 22.19 30.66 14.34
CA ILE A 271 22.15 31.80 15.24
C ILE A 271 21.60 33.06 14.54
N ALA A 272 22.06 33.33 13.32
CA ALA A 272 21.60 34.49 12.55
C ALA A 272 20.08 34.43 12.29
N MET A 273 19.54 33.27 11.96
CA MET A 273 18.08 33.09 11.82
C MET A 273 17.35 33.18 13.15
N ALA A 274 17.88 32.57 14.20
CA ALA A 274 17.24 32.63 15.53
C ALA A 274 17.14 34.06 16.07
N GLU A 275 18.19 34.85 15.88
CA GLU A 275 18.30 36.24 16.39
C GLU A 275 17.82 37.28 15.37
N GLY A 276 17.56 36.92 14.09
CA GLY A 276 17.17 37.86 13.05
C GLY A 276 18.32 38.78 12.62
N ARG A 277 19.52 38.24 12.47
CA ARG A 277 20.75 38.97 12.15
C ARG A 277 21.23 38.65 10.69
N LYS A 278 22.30 39.34 10.32
CA LYS A 278 22.96 39.04 9.03
C LYS A 278 23.86 37.83 9.15
N TRP A 279 23.87 37.00 8.10
CA TRP A 279 24.81 35.92 7.88
C TRP A 279 25.59 36.20 6.61
N MET A 280 26.91 36.26 6.68
CA MET A 280 27.79 36.59 5.55
C MET A 280 27.36 37.83 4.75
N GLY A 281 26.76 38.83 5.43
CA GLY A 281 26.29 40.07 4.82
C GLY A 281 24.80 40.09 4.44
N TRP A 282 24.13 38.97 4.31
CA TRP A 282 22.70 38.86 3.97
C TRP A 282 21.82 38.85 5.22
N GLN A 283 20.75 39.62 5.19
CA GLN A 283 19.79 39.66 6.29
C GLN A 283 19.03 38.33 6.37
N CYS A 284 18.95 37.76 7.57
CA CYS A 284 18.14 36.56 7.87
C CYS A 284 16.83 36.95 8.56
N THR A 285 15.75 36.27 8.15
CA THR A 285 14.47 36.36 8.84
C THR A 285 14.54 35.66 10.20
N LYS A 286 14.01 36.33 11.23
CA LYS A 286 13.97 35.77 12.57
C LYS A 286 12.89 34.67 12.68
N GLY A 287 13.26 33.53 13.24
CA GLY A 287 12.31 32.45 13.54
C GLY A 287 12.95 31.24 14.20
N LYS A 288 12.13 30.22 14.43
CA LYS A 288 12.55 29.01 15.09
C LYS A 288 13.29 28.09 14.11
N VAL A 289 14.44 27.60 14.51
CA VAL A 289 15.33 26.77 13.69
C VAL A 289 15.60 25.45 14.40
N LEU A 290 15.58 24.35 13.65
CA LEU A 290 16.00 23.06 14.14
C LEU A 290 17.41 22.75 13.58
N TYR A 291 18.38 22.52 14.48
CA TYR A 291 19.71 22.05 14.12
C TYR A 291 19.82 20.55 14.39
N VAL A 292 19.99 19.75 13.35
CA VAL A 292 20.12 18.28 13.41
C VAL A 292 21.59 17.93 13.42
N ASN A 293 22.10 17.60 14.60
CA ASN A 293 23.50 17.19 14.84
C ASN A 293 23.66 15.68 14.64
N LEU A 294 24.40 15.27 13.62
CA LEU A 294 24.61 13.87 13.26
C LEU A 294 26.02 13.35 13.60
N GLU A 295 26.96 14.24 13.96
CA GLU A 295 28.36 13.88 14.12
C GLU A 295 28.91 14.10 15.51
N LEU A 296 28.62 15.25 16.13
CA LEU A 296 29.19 15.60 17.42
C LEU A 296 28.42 14.95 18.56
N ASP A 297 29.13 14.63 19.64
CA ASP A 297 28.45 14.35 20.91
C ASP A 297 27.70 15.60 21.41
N LYS A 298 26.73 15.36 22.29
CA LYS A 298 25.85 16.44 22.76
C LYS A 298 26.63 17.62 23.36
N ALA A 299 27.55 17.33 24.28
CA ALA A 299 28.30 18.40 24.97
C ALA A 299 29.16 19.21 23.98
N SER A 300 29.87 18.56 23.07
CA SER A 300 30.70 19.22 22.05
C SER A 300 29.86 20.09 21.11
N CYS A 301 28.66 19.65 20.73
CA CYS A 301 27.76 20.44 19.90
C CYS A 301 27.23 21.68 20.65
N ASP A 302 26.76 21.49 21.88
CA ASP A 302 26.23 22.56 22.71
C ASP A 302 27.29 23.63 23.02
N HIS A 303 28.53 23.21 23.36
CA HIS A 303 29.66 24.10 23.54
C HIS A 303 30.01 24.86 22.26
N ARG A 304 30.02 24.21 21.12
CA ARG A 304 30.31 24.88 19.84
C ARG A 304 29.30 25.99 19.52
N ILE A 305 28.02 25.76 19.77
CA ILE A 305 26.98 26.79 19.60
C ILE A 305 27.24 27.95 20.55
N HIS A 306 27.54 27.66 21.84
CA HIS A 306 27.87 28.66 22.85
C HIS A 306 29.11 29.50 22.47
N ASP A 307 30.16 28.81 21.96
CA ASP A 307 31.43 29.47 21.58
C ASP A 307 31.22 30.40 20.38
N VAL A 308 30.39 30.03 19.39
CA VAL A 308 30.06 30.92 18.27
C VAL A 308 29.32 32.16 18.76
N TYR A 309 28.31 32.03 19.66
CA TYR A 309 27.63 33.16 20.27
C TYR A 309 28.62 34.11 20.98
N THR A 310 29.51 33.52 21.76
CA THR A 310 30.49 34.27 22.57
C THR A 310 31.54 34.96 21.71
N THR A 311 32.08 34.24 20.75
CA THR A 311 33.15 34.76 19.83
C THR A 311 32.61 35.91 18.97
N LEU A 312 31.38 35.76 18.47
CA LEU A 312 30.74 36.82 17.68
C LEU A 312 30.11 37.93 18.54
N GLN A 313 30.21 37.86 19.86
CA GLN A 313 29.64 38.78 20.81
C GLN A 313 28.13 39.04 20.57
N ILE A 314 27.40 37.98 20.24
CA ILE A 314 25.97 38.05 20.01
C ILE A 314 25.23 37.84 21.33
N PRO A 315 24.39 38.76 21.79
CA PRO A 315 23.52 38.54 22.95
C PRO A 315 22.50 37.44 22.60
N PRO A 316 22.32 36.40 23.45
CA PRO A 316 21.42 35.28 23.18
C PRO A 316 19.96 35.62 23.55
N VAL A 317 19.41 36.69 22.94
CA VAL A 317 18.08 37.23 23.25
C VAL A 317 16.97 36.27 22.81
N ASN A 318 17.14 35.63 21.65
CA ASN A 318 16.17 34.72 21.08
C ASN A 318 16.67 33.28 21.02
N ILE A 319 17.53 32.87 21.94
CA ILE A 319 18.12 31.52 21.96
C ILE A 319 17.05 30.40 22.01
N ARG A 320 15.85 30.72 22.51
CA ARG A 320 14.69 29.80 22.50
C ARG A 320 14.23 29.40 21.08
N ASN A 321 14.65 30.16 20.08
CA ASN A 321 14.39 29.82 18.66
C ASN A 321 15.32 28.73 18.14
N ILE A 322 16.33 28.29 18.88
CA ILE A 322 17.21 27.21 18.50
C ILE A 322 16.79 25.93 19.23
N GLU A 323 16.39 24.94 18.46
CA GLU A 323 16.23 23.56 18.92
C GLU A 323 17.35 22.69 18.32
N VAL A 324 17.94 21.83 19.13
CA VAL A 324 18.98 20.90 18.67
C VAL A 324 18.50 19.47 18.80
N TRP A 325 18.61 18.72 17.73
CA TRP A 325 18.33 17.29 17.72
C TRP A 325 19.60 16.48 17.58
N HIS A 326 20.06 15.88 18.68
CA HIS A 326 21.28 15.10 18.72
C HIS A 326 21.00 13.65 18.27
N LEU A 327 21.53 13.27 17.10
CA LEU A 327 21.32 11.95 16.49
C LEU A 327 22.61 11.17 16.27
N ARG A 328 23.74 11.61 16.84
CA ARG A 328 24.96 10.82 16.80
C ARG A 328 24.74 9.44 17.42
N GLY A 329 25.13 8.39 16.67
CA GLY A 329 24.98 6.99 17.09
C GLY A 329 23.58 6.39 16.89
N VAL A 330 22.57 7.21 16.53
CA VAL A 330 21.20 6.76 16.20
C VAL A 330 20.74 7.28 14.84
N THR A 331 21.71 7.60 13.99
CA THR A 331 21.46 8.12 12.64
C THR A 331 20.81 7.05 11.77
N GLU A 332 19.76 7.42 11.06
CA GLU A 332 19.07 6.58 10.10
C GLU A 332 19.15 7.20 8.69
N PRO A 333 19.00 6.39 7.63
CA PRO A 333 18.84 6.90 6.28
C PRO A 333 17.75 7.96 6.14
N MET A 334 17.92 8.92 5.23
CA MET A 334 17.00 10.06 5.08
C MET A 334 15.57 9.65 4.74
N ASP A 335 15.37 8.57 4.00
CA ASP A 335 14.05 8.00 3.70
C ASP A 335 13.28 7.57 4.97
N LYS A 336 13.99 7.12 6.00
CA LYS A 336 13.42 6.77 7.32
C LYS A 336 13.40 7.95 8.28
N LEU A 337 14.38 8.85 8.18
CA LEU A 337 14.49 10.01 9.06
C LEU A 337 13.46 11.08 8.71
N ALA A 338 13.21 11.35 7.43
CA ALA A 338 12.30 12.40 6.99
C ALA A 338 10.86 12.25 7.54
N PRO A 339 10.21 11.06 7.50
CA PRO A 339 8.89 10.89 8.10
C PRO A 339 8.87 11.14 9.62
N LYS A 340 9.93 10.77 10.32
CA LYS A 340 10.07 10.99 11.77
C LYS A 340 10.25 12.47 12.09
N LEU A 341 11.10 13.15 11.32
CA LEU A 341 11.33 14.58 11.40
C LEU A 341 10.04 15.35 11.17
N ILE A 342 9.33 15.07 10.08
CA ILE A 342 8.06 15.70 9.73
C ILE A 342 7.04 15.53 10.87
N ARG A 343 6.86 14.33 11.37
CA ARG A 343 5.90 14.06 12.47
C ARG A 343 6.22 14.84 13.75
N ARG A 344 7.50 14.96 14.12
CA ARG A 344 7.93 15.67 15.31
C ARG A 344 7.89 17.19 15.14
N ALA A 345 8.24 17.68 13.95
CA ALA A 345 8.37 19.10 13.67
C ALA A 345 7.05 19.79 13.28
N LYS A 346 6.03 19.02 12.82
CA LYS A 346 4.78 19.54 12.26
C LYS A 346 4.04 20.59 13.12
N LYS A 347 4.22 20.57 14.46
CA LYS A 347 3.57 21.50 15.39
C LYS A 347 4.52 22.57 15.93
N GLN A 348 5.76 22.61 15.46
CA GLN A 348 6.81 23.45 16.05
C GLN A 348 7.05 24.78 15.33
N ASN A 349 6.46 24.95 14.13
CA ASN A 349 6.60 26.16 13.30
C ASN A 349 8.06 26.55 13.02
N PHE A 350 8.91 25.58 12.70
CA PHE A 350 10.26 25.86 12.26
C PHE A 350 10.26 26.60 10.92
N ILE A 351 11.09 27.64 10.79
CA ILE A 351 11.33 28.31 9.51
C ILE A 351 12.42 27.61 8.69
N ALA A 352 13.35 26.93 9.36
CA ALA A 352 14.42 26.16 8.75
C ALA A 352 14.77 24.93 9.56
N VAL A 353 15.24 23.90 8.86
CA VAL A 353 15.88 22.69 9.41
C VAL A 353 17.29 22.62 8.83
N ILE A 354 18.31 22.62 9.67
CA ILE A 354 19.72 22.52 9.30
C ILE A 354 20.21 21.12 9.64
N ILE A 355 20.76 20.41 8.66
CA ILE A 355 21.24 19.03 8.81
C ILE A 355 22.77 19.00 8.66
N ASP A 356 23.48 18.63 9.70
CA ASP A 356 24.95 18.68 9.74
C ASP A 356 25.56 17.40 10.37
N PRO A 357 26.38 16.68 9.60
CA PRO A 357 26.62 16.76 8.16
C PRO A 357 25.72 15.81 7.35
N ILE A 358 25.43 16.19 6.13
CA ILE A 358 24.50 15.48 5.24
C ILE A 358 24.96 14.05 4.90
N TYR A 359 26.25 13.78 4.77
CA TYR A 359 26.77 12.46 4.37
C TYR A 359 26.39 11.33 5.33
N LYS A 360 26.02 11.66 6.57
CA LYS A 360 25.59 10.67 7.57
C LYS A 360 24.22 10.05 7.29
N VAL A 361 23.41 10.69 6.46
CA VAL A 361 22.05 10.24 6.13
C VAL A 361 21.91 9.83 4.67
N ILE A 362 22.98 9.96 3.86
CA ILE A 362 23.03 9.45 2.49
C ILE A 362 23.11 7.93 2.53
N THR A 363 22.30 7.28 1.71
CA THR A 363 22.34 5.84 1.45
C THR A 363 22.59 5.59 -0.02
N GLY A 364 23.46 4.61 -0.30
CA GLY A 364 23.82 4.24 -1.67
C GLY A 364 25.03 4.98 -2.20
N ASP A 365 25.22 4.89 -3.51
CA ASP A 365 26.34 5.51 -4.20
C ASP A 365 26.03 6.99 -4.52
N GLU A 366 26.78 7.90 -3.90
CA GLU A 366 26.66 9.34 -4.14
C GLU A 366 27.02 9.77 -5.58
N ASN A 367 27.64 8.89 -6.36
CA ASN A 367 27.90 9.08 -7.78
C ASN A 367 26.75 8.60 -8.67
N SER A 368 25.74 7.95 -8.12
CA SER A 368 24.53 7.54 -8.85
C SER A 368 23.51 8.68 -8.90
N ALA A 369 23.23 9.20 -10.09
CA ALA A 369 22.29 10.28 -10.29
C ALA A 369 20.88 9.93 -9.77
N ASP A 370 20.42 8.71 -10.00
CA ASP A 370 19.09 8.24 -9.57
C ASP A 370 18.98 8.18 -8.05
N GLN A 371 20.02 7.67 -7.39
CA GLN A 371 20.04 7.58 -5.92
C GLN A 371 20.11 8.96 -5.28
N MET A 372 20.87 9.88 -5.86
CA MET A 372 20.92 11.26 -5.41
C MET A 372 19.62 12.02 -5.66
N ALA A 373 18.94 11.78 -6.79
CA ALA A 373 17.63 12.36 -7.05
C ALA A 373 16.60 11.87 -6.01
N HIS A 374 16.55 10.55 -5.75
CA HIS A 374 15.67 9.99 -4.72
C HIS A 374 15.97 10.57 -3.32
N PHE A 375 17.24 10.71 -2.98
CA PHE A 375 17.68 11.31 -1.73
C PHE A 375 17.24 12.78 -1.61
N CYS A 376 17.46 13.60 -2.64
CA CYS A 376 17.05 15.00 -2.67
C CYS A 376 15.53 15.18 -2.57
N ASN A 377 14.74 14.27 -3.13
CA ASN A 377 13.28 14.28 -3.03
C ASN A 377 12.78 14.14 -1.58
N GLN A 378 13.56 13.55 -0.67
CA GLN A 378 13.19 13.50 0.75
C GLN A 378 13.19 14.91 1.38
N PHE A 379 14.10 15.77 0.97
CA PHE A 379 14.12 17.18 1.44
C PHE A 379 12.96 17.99 0.88
N ASP A 380 12.56 17.75 -0.38
CA ASP A 380 11.39 18.39 -0.96
C ASP A 380 10.12 18.02 -0.18
N LYS A 381 10.00 16.75 0.26
CA LYS A 381 8.91 16.32 1.15
C LYS A 381 8.92 17.06 2.49
N VAL A 382 10.10 17.23 3.10
CA VAL A 382 10.24 17.97 4.36
C VAL A 382 9.85 19.42 4.15
N CYS A 383 10.37 20.08 3.10
CA CYS A 383 10.04 21.47 2.77
C CYS A 383 8.53 21.65 2.57
N THR A 384 7.90 20.79 1.76
CA THR A 384 6.48 20.89 1.42
C THR A 384 5.58 20.65 2.63
N GLN A 385 5.88 19.64 3.43
CA GLN A 385 5.01 19.24 4.55
C GLN A 385 5.17 20.12 5.80
N LEU A 386 6.33 20.71 6.00
CA LEU A 386 6.60 21.60 7.14
C LEU A 386 6.50 23.08 6.78
N GLY A 387 6.50 23.42 5.50
CA GLY A 387 6.55 24.81 5.05
C GLY A 387 7.85 25.53 5.44
N CYS A 388 8.95 24.81 5.73
CA CYS A 388 10.23 25.34 6.17
C CYS A 388 11.30 25.13 5.09
N ALA A 389 12.43 25.85 5.17
CA ALA A 389 13.60 25.54 4.36
C ALA A 389 14.40 24.37 4.95
N VAL A 390 15.09 23.61 4.09
CA VAL A 390 16.07 22.63 4.51
C VAL A 390 17.45 23.03 4.02
N ILE A 391 18.41 23.07 4.95
CA ILE A 391 19.79 23.49 4.70
C ILE A 391 20.72 22.35 5.11
N TYR A 392 21.66 21.98 4.26
CA TYR A 392 22.53 20.85 4.49
C TYR A 392 23.89 20.96 3.82
#